data_d5d7a0d15b1d4f424f047b84a8662179
#
_entry.id   d5d7a0d15b1d4f424f047b84a8662179
#
_cell.length_a   1.000
_cell.length_b   1.000
_cell.length_c   1.000
_cell.angle_alpha   90.00
_cell.angle_beta   90.00
_cell.angle_gamma   90.00
#
_symmetry.space_group_name_H-M   'P 1'
#
loop_
_entity.id
_entity.type
_entity.pdbx_description
1 polymer ?
#
loop_
_entity_poly.entity_id
_entity_poly.type
_entity_poly.pdbx_seq_one_letter_code
_entity_poly.pdbx_strand_id
1 'polypeptide(L)'
;MKRLLALALILALLLSLGACAAKEEKVELTVFAAASLQETLTEIGNNYMAEHENVTLTFNFDSSGTLKTQIASGADCDIFISAGQKQMDQLDSTASADVNPDGLGFVLQGTRADILENKVTLAVPEGNPAGIESFDQLAERLKAGDVFMAMGNEDVPVGQYTQKIFEYYGLSEAELAQEGLITYGSNVKEVTTQVAQSSVDCGVIYCTDAFSAGLTVVDSATAEMCGQVIYPAAVLKGSAHPEEAKAFLDYLTGEEAMAVFASVGFSAVE
;
A
#
# COMPACT_ATOMS: atom_id res chain seq x y z
N MET A 1 -27.90 -30.86 57.25
CA MET A 1 -26.77 -31.43 56.54
C MET A 1 -27.03 -31.50 55.00
N LYS A 2 -28.12 -32.14 54.52
CA LYS A 2 -28.38 -32.27 53.07
C LYS A 2 -28.52 -30.96 52.29
N ARG A 3 -29.09 -29.90 52.91
CA ARG A 3 -29.24 -28.56 52.29
C ARG A 3 -27.92 -27.78 52.19
N LEU A 4 -27.00 -27.96 53.17
CA LEU A 4 -25.69 -27.36 53.14
C LEU A 4 -24.75 -28.03 52.12
N LEU A 5 -24.86 -29.36 51.93
CA LEU A 5 -24.14 -30.06 50.86
C LEU A 5 -24.62 -29.63 49.48
N ALA A 6 -25.93 -29.42 49.26
CA ALA A 6 -26.47 -28.97 47.99
C ALA A 6 -26.01 -27.54 47.66
N LEU A 7 -25.92 -26.63 48.64
CA LEU A 7 -25.40 -25.29 48.43
C LEU A 7 -23.88 -25.29 48.12
N ALA A 8 -23.10 -26.15 48.76
CA ALA A 8 -21.68 -26.29 48.48
C ALA A 8 -21.38 -26.86 47.08
N LEU A 9 -22.23 -27.80 46.61
CA LEU A 9 -22.16 -28.34 45.24
C LEU A 9 -22.49 -27.29 44.16
N ILE A 10 -23.51 -26.45 44.39
CA ILE A 10 -23.90 -25.38 43.48
C ILE A 10 -22.82 -24.28 43.42
N LEU A 11 -22.21 -23.95 44.54
CA LEU A 11 -21.12 -22.98 44.60
C LEU A 11 -19.85 -23.52 43.93
N ALA A 12 -19.56 -24.81 44.04
CA ALA A 12 -18.44 -25.46 43.32
C ALA A 12 -18.69 -25.54 41.80
N LEU A 13 -19.93 -25.76 41.37
CA LEU A 13 -20.31 -25.71 39.93
C LEU A 13 -20.21 -24.30 39.34
N LEU A 14 -20.56 -23.26 40.12
CA LEU A 14 -20.45 -21.86 39.68
C LEU A 14 -18.98 -21.40 39.62
N LEU A 15 -18.10 -21.93 40.45
CA LEU A 15 -16.65 -21.66 40.39
C LEU A 15 -15.95 -22.40 39.25
N SER A 16 -16.49 -23.51 38.75
CA SER A 16 -15.93 -24.24 37.63
C SER A 16 -16.31 -23.63 36.23
N LEU A 17 -17.34 -22.79 36.19
CA LEU A 17 -17.72 -22.04 34.98
C LEU A 17 -16.92 -20.77 34.74
N GLY A 18 -16.18 -20.29 35.72
CA GLY A 18 -15.32 -19.09 35.62
C GLY A 18 -13.86 -19.36 35.21
N ALA A 19 -13.44 -20.64 35.05
CA ALA A 19 -12.02 -20.99 34.93
C ALA A 19 -11.59 -21.42 33.49
N CYS A 20 -12.42 -21.22 32.49
CA CYS A 20 -12.06 -21.44 31.09
C CYS A 20 -12.27 -20.19 30.24
N ALA A 21 -11.71 -19.06 30.66
CA ALA A 21 -11.23 -18.10 29.68
C ALA A 21 -9.95 -18.75 29.12
N ALA A 22 -10.05 -19.50 28.02
CA ALA A 22 -8.89 -19.92 27.26
C ALA A 22 -8.09 -18.63 27.00
N LYS A 23 -6.86 -18.59 27.48
CA LYS A 23 -5.97 -17.47 27.17
C LYS A 23 -5.83 -17.50 25.64
N GLU A 24 -6.37 -16.50 24.99
CA GLU A 24 -6.25 -16.41 23.52
C GLU A 24 -4.77 -16.52 23.16
N GLU A 25 -4.48 -17.39 22.18
CA GLU A 25 -3.13 -17.58 21.69
C GLU A 25 -2.63 -16.25 21.10
N LYS A 26 -1.40 -15.90 21.42
CA LYS A 26 -0.79 -14.70 20.85
C LYS A 26 -0.48 -14.95 19.38
N VAL A 27 -0.92 -14.04 18.55
CA VAL A 27 -0.75 -14.03 17.10
C VAL A 27 0.15 -12.88 16.72
N GLU A 28 1.19 -13.15 15.97
CA GLU A 28 2.05 -12.13 15.36
C GLU A 28 1.88 -12.20 13.84
N LEU A 29 1.45 -11.09 13.23
CA LEU A 29 1.27 -10.98 11.78
C LEU A 29 2.26 -9.99 11.21
N THR A 30 2.97 -10.38 10.17
CA THR A 30 3.87 -9.52 9.39
C THR A 30 3.15 -9.07 8.12
N VAL A 31 2.96 -7.76 7.98
CA VAL A 31 2.28 -7.13 6.87
C VAL A 31 3.28 -6.38 6.00
N PHE A 32 3.43 -6.80 4.76
CA PHE A 32 4.21 -6.07 3.75
C PHE A 32 3.27 -5.18 2.96
N ALA A 33 3.47 -3.86 3.03
CA ALA A 33 2.57 -2.89 2.42
C ALA A 33 3.31 -1.80 1.67
N ALA A 34 2.71 -1.35 0.57
CA ALA A 34 3.24 -0.23 -0.21
C ALA A 34 3.49 1.00 0.66
N ALA A 35 4.62 1.68 0.44
CA ALA A 35 5.05 2.83 1.23
C ALA A 35 4.01 3.97 1.32
N SER A 36 3.16 4.13 0.31
CA SER A 36 2.05 5.10 0.30
C SER A 36 0.98 4.85 1.36
N LEU A 37 0.95 3.64 1.96
CA LEU A 37 0.00 3.26 3.00
C LEU A 37 0.54 3.44 4.42
N GLN A 38 1.80 3.89 4.58
CA GLN A 38 2.49 3.87 5.85
C GLN A 38 1.72 4.57 6.98
N GLU A 39 1.27 5.79 6.75
CA GLU A 39 0.58 6.60 7.75
C GLU A 39 -0.77 5.96 8.13
N THR A 40 -1.57 5.63 7.12
CA THR A 40 -2.91 5.08 7.33
C THR A 40 -2.90 3.69 7.95
N LEU A 41 -2.04 2.77 7.46
CA LEU A 41 -1.94 1.43 8.03
C LEU A 41 -1.31 1.42 9.43
N THR A 42 -0.45 2.38 9.75
CA THR A 42 0.05 2.53 11.13
C THR A 42 -1.10 2.90 12.08
N GLU A 43 -1.96 3.83 11.70
CA GLU A 43 -3.13 4.22 12.48
C GLU A 43 -4.15 3.07 12.59
N ILE A 44 -4.55 2.49 11.45
CA ILE A 44 -5.50 1.38 11.38
C ILE A 44 -4.99 0.16 12.18
N GLY A 45 -3.71 -0.17 12.05
CA GLY A 45 -3.10 -1.27 12.79
C GLY A 45 -3.12 -1.06 14.29
N ASN A 46 -2.89 0.17 14.76
CA ASN A 46 -3.00 0.51 16.19
C ASN A 46 -4.44 0.36 16.69
N ASN A 47 -5.43 0.80 15.90
CA ASN A 47 -6.84 0.65 16.24
C ASN A 47 -7.23 -0.84 16.30
N TYR A 48 -6.82 -1.64 15.31
CA TYR A 48 -7.08 -3.07 15.29
C TYR A 48 -6.47 -3.80 16.48
N MET A 49 -5.20 -3.52 16.83
CA MET A 49 -4.53 -4.13 17.98
C MET A 49 -5.15 -3.70 19.33
N ALA A 50 -5.76 -2.53 19.40
CA ALA A 50 -6.49 -2.09 20.61
C ALA A 50 -7.79 -2.87 20.83
N GLU A 51 -8.42 -3.36 19.75
CA GLU A 51 -9.63 -4.19 19.76
C GLU A 51 -9.32 -5.68 19.89
N HIS A 52 -8.12 -6.11 19.44
CA HIS A 52 -7.65 -7.50 19.38
C HIS A 52 -6.35 -7.65 20.17
N GLU A 53 -6.43 -7.64 21.51
CA GLU A 53 -5.26 -7.62 22.41
C GLU A 53 -4.31 -8.82 22.26
N ASN A 54 -4.77 -9.92 21.67
CA ASN A 54 -3.97 -11.10 21.36
C ASN A 54 -3.20 -11.01 20.05
N VAL A 55 -3.48 -10.02 19.18
CA VAL A 55 -2.85 -9.82 17.87
C VAL A 55 -1.79 -8.73 17.94
N THR A 56 -0.63 -8.98 17.37
CA THR A 56 0.44 -8.01 17.13
C THR A 56 0.68 -7.88 15.63
N LEU A 57 0.60 -6.67 15.11
CA LEU A 57 0.91 -6.37 13.70
C LEU A 57 2.29 -5.75 13.60
N THR A 58 3.12 -6.29 12.71
CA THR A 58 4.41 -5.73 12.33
C THR A 58 4.37 -5.35 10.86
N PHE A 59 4.68 -4.11 10.54
CA PHE A 59 4.64 -3.60 9.16
C PHE A 59 6.03 -3.47 8.57
N ASN A 60 6.17 -3.88 7.31
CA ASN A 60 7.30 -3.57 6.45
C ASN A 60 6.79 -2.71 5.27
N PHE A 61 7.21 -1.44 5.24
CA PHE A 61 6.81 -0.49 4.21
C PHE A 61 7.94 -0.22 3.23
N ASP A 62 7.69 -0.51 1.95
CA ASP A 62 8.61 -0.20 0.86
C ASP A 62 7.86 -0.13 -0.49
N SER A 63 8.58 -0.01 -1.60
CA SER A 63 7.94 -0.17 -2.92
C SER A 63 7.36 -1.57 -3.06
N SER A 64 6.22 -1.68 -3.74
CA SER A 64 5.60 -2.99 -3.96
C SER A 64 6.50 -3.95 -4.73
N GLY A 65 7.38 -3.45 -5.60
CA GLY A 65 8.37 -4.25 -6.33
C GLY A 65 9.46 -4.82 -5.40
N THR A 66 9.99 -4.00 -4.49
CA THR A 66 10.93 -4.43 -3.46
C THR A 66 10.32 -5.50 -2.57
N LEU A 67 9.10 -5.25 -2.07
CA LEU A 67 8.37 -6.18 -1.19
C LEU A 67 8.08 -7.51 -1.90
N LYS A 68 7.61 -7.46 -3.16
CA LYS A 68 7.41 -8.64 -4.01
C LYS A 68 8.70 -9.47 -4.13
N THR A 69 9.84 -8.80 -4.32
CA THR A 69 11.15 -9.47 -4.45
C THR A 69 11.59 -10.10 -3.12
N GLN A 70 11.34 -9.44 -1.98
CA GLN A 70 11.58 -10.01 -0.66
C GLN A 70 10.73 -11.28 -0.41
N ILE A 71 9.42 -11.24 -0.74
CA ILE A 71 8.51 -12.38 -0.65
C ILE A 71 9.01 -13.54 -1.53
N ALA A 72 9.34 -13.27 -2.79
CA ALA A 72 9.85 -14.27 -3.71
C ALA A 72 11.20 -14.86 -3.26
N SER A 73 11.98 -14.13 -2.46
CA SER A 73 13.23 -14.57 -1.86
C SER A 73 13.04 -15.31 -0.53
N GLY A 74 11.79 -15.51 -0.07
CA GLY A 74 11.47 -16.29 1.12
C GLY A 74 11.39 -15.47 2.41
N ALA A 75 11.16 -14.17 2.33
CA ALA A 75 10.88 -13.37 3.53
C ALA A 75 9.52 -13.79 4.15
N ASP A 76 9.49 -13.87 5.48
CA ASP A 76 8.26 -14.14 6.22
C ASP A 76 7.29 -12.97 6.07
N CYS A 77 6.11 -13.28 5.55
CA CYS A 77 5.05 -12.31 5.30
C CYS A 77 3.69 -13.02 5.35
N ASP A 78 2.77 -12.49 6.12
CA ASP A 78 1.40 -13.01 6.25
C ASP A 78 0.45 -12.34 5.27
N ILE A 79 0.61 -11.02 5.09
CA ILE A 79 -0.27 -10.21 4.23
C ILE A 79 0.59 -9.32 3.34
N PHE A 80 0.28 -9.31 2.04
CA PHE A 80 0.86 -8.39 1.08
C PHE A 80 -0.18 -7.41 0.54
N ILE A 81 0.13 -6.12 0.58
CA ILE A 81 -0.72 -5.03 0.07
C ILE A 81 0.10 -4.20 -0.93
N SER A 82 -0.26 -4.26 -2.19
CA SER A 82 0.47 -3.63 -3.29
C SER A 82 -0.22 -2.35 -3.78
N ALA A 83 0.55 -1.36 -4.23
CA ALA A 83 0.05 -0.15 -4.88
C ALA A 83 -0.16 -0.34 -6.40
N GLY A 84 -0.19 -1.57 -6.88
CA GLY A 84 -0.42 -1.92 -8.27
C GLY A 84 -0.71 -3.40 -8.45
N GLN A 85 -1.53 -3.73 -9.42
CA GLN A 85 -1.95 -5.10 -9.74
C GLN A 85 -0.77 -5.98 -10.16
N LYS A 86 0.17 -5.43 -10.96
CA LYS A 86 1.29 -6.18 -11.54
C LYS A 86 2.10 -6.95 -10.50
N GLN A 87 2.45 -6.33 -9.37
CA GLN A 87 3.28 -6.97 -8.34
C GLN A 87 2.53 -8.08 -7.59
N MET A 88 1.23 -7.93 -7.40
CA MET A 88 0.37 -8.98 -6.84
C MET A 88 0.22 -10.13 -7.85
N ASP A 89 -0.04 -9.83 -9.11
CA ASP A 89 -0.14 -10.83 -10.19
C ASP A 89 1.13 -11.69 -10.31
N GLN A 90 2.30 -11.07 -10.16
CA GLN A 90 3.59 -11.77 -10.19
C GLN A 90 3.80 -12.78 -9.04
N LEU A 91 2.99 -12.72 -7.99
CA LEU A 91 2.99 -13.68 -6.87
C LEU A 91 1.80 -14.64 -6.90
N ASP A 92 0.87 -14.46 -7.83
CA ASP A 92 -0.38 -15.22 -7.91
C ASP A 92 -0.29 -16.31 -9.00
N SER A 93 -0.41 -17.56 -8.58
CA SER A 93 -0.36 -18.72 -9.50
C SER A 93 -1.52 -18.76 -10.51
N THR A 94 -2.54 -17.92 -10.36
CA THR A 94 -3.66 -17.82 -11.32
C THR A 94 -3.41 -16.79 -12.41
N ALA A 95 -2.38 -15.94 -12.27
CA ALA A 95 -2.01 -14.97 -13.29
C ALA A 95 -1.43 -15.67 -14.54
N SER A 96 -1.55 -14.99 -15.69
CA SER A 96 -1.01 -15.51 -16.94
C SER A 96 0.52 -15.58 -16.91
N ALA A 97 1.10 -16.47 -17.72
CA ALA A 97 2.55 -16.62 -17.84
C ALA A 97 3.26 -15.34 -18.35
N ASP A 98 2.55 -14.46 -19.04
CA ASP A 98 3.11 -13.18 -19.50
C ASP A 98 3.37 -12.22 -18.33
N VAL A 99 2.58 -12.33 -17.25
CA VAL A 99 2.71 -11.46 -16.07
C VAL A 99 3.49 -12.14 -14.95
N ASN A 100 3.30 -13.45 -14.77
CA ASN A 100 3.99 -14.30 -13.80
C ASN A 100 4.81 -15.40 -14.52
N PRO A 101 5.90 -15.03 -15.23
CA PRO A 101 6.68 -15.97 -16.03
C PRO A 101 7.37 -17.06 -15.18
N ASP A 102 7.65 -16.77 -13.92
CA ASP A 102 8.27 -17.72 -12.99
C ASP A 102 7.27 -18.68 -12.35
N GLY A 103 5.97 -18.50 -12.59
CA GLY A 103 4.89 -19.32 -12.04
C GLY A 103 4.81 -19.28 -10.51
N LEU A 104 5.19 -18.15 -9.90
CA LEU A 104 5.16 -18.02 -8.45
C LEU A 104 3.74 -18.16 -7.91
N GLY A 105 3.60 -18.75 -6.73
CA GLY A 105 2.30 -19.05 -6.15
C GLY A 105 2.25 -18.77 -4.65
N PHE A 106 2.58 -17.55 -4.25
CA PHE A 106 2.60 -17.12 -2.84
C PHE A 106 1.24 -16.69 -2.31
N VAL A 107 0.32 -16.23 -3.18
CA VAL A 107 -1.02 -15.79 -2.77
C VAL A 107 -1.86 -16.98 -2.31
N LEU A 108 -2.47 -16.89 -1.13
CA LEU A 108 -3.48 -17.84 -0.65
C LEU A 108 -4.78 -17.61 -1.43
N GLN A 109 -5.18 -18.62 -2.20
CA GLN A 109 -6.34 -18.49 -3.09
C GLN A 109 -7.63 -18.21 -2.33
N GLY A 110 -8.44 -17.30 -2.86
CA GLY A 110 -9.71 -16.87 -2.26
C GLY A 110 -9.57 -15.76 -1.20
N THR A 111 -8.34 -15.23 -0.98
CA THR A 111 -8.13 -14.10 -0.06
C THR A 111 -7.79 -12.80 -0.76
N ARG A 112 -7.40 -12.84 -2.04
CA ARG A 112 -7.10 -11.64 -2.80
C ARG A 112 -8.34 -10.78 -2.99
N ALA A 113 -8.20 -9.50 -2.70
CA ALA A 113 -9.22 -8.48 -2.90
C ALA A 113 -8.58 -7.16 -3.35
N ASP A 114 -9.27 -6.43 -4.20
CA ASP A 114 -8.93 -5.04 -4.53
C ASP A 114 -9.58 -4.16 -3.47
N ILE A 115 -8.78 -3.52 -2.62
CA ILE A 115 -9.28 -2.86 -1.41
C ILE A 115 -9.40 -1.34 -1.52
N LEU A 116 -8.54 -0.70 -2.32
CA LEU A 116 -8.46 0.75 -2.43
C LEU A 116 -8.19 1.19 -3.86
N GLU A 117 -8.69 2.39 -4.18
CA GLU A 117 -8.32 3.16 -5.36
C GLU A 117 -7.60 4.44 -4.93
N ASN A 118 -6.60 4.87 -5.74
CA ASN A 118 -5.84 6.09 -5.53
C ASN A 118 -5.74 6.89 -6.85
N LYS A 119 -5.09 8.05 -6.82
CA LYS A 119 -4.86 8.88 -8.01
C LYS A 119 -3.38 9.23 -8.13
N VAL A 120 -2.85 9.12 -9.34
CA VAL A 120 -1.54 9.67 -9.67
C VAL A 120 -1.67 11.16 -9.90
N THR A 121 -0.79 11.93 -9.29
CA THR A 121 -0.83 13.40 -9.33
C THR A 121 0.53 13.97 -9.66
N LEU A 122 0.50 15.18 -10.22
CA LEU A 122 1.66 16.03 -10.40
C LEU A 122 1.74 17.00 -9.21
N ALA A 123 2.75 16.78 -8.38
CA ALA A 123 3.01 17.59 -7.20
C ALA A 123 4.22 18.51 -7.40
N VAL A 124 4.16 19.68 -6.79
CA VAL A 124 5.20 20.71 -6.87
C VAL A 124 5.64 21.14 -5.47
N PRO A 125 6.87 21.65 -5.31
CA PRO A 125 7.33 22.26 -4.07
C PRO A 125 6.48 23.45 -3.66
N GLU A 126 6.63 23.88 -2.40
CA GLU A 126 5.97 25.06 -1.87
C GLU A 126 6.23 26.29 -2.75
N GLY A 127 5.16 27.00 -3.08
CA GLY A 127 5.21 28.20 -3.92
C GLY A 127 5.39 27.93 -5.41
N ASN A 128 5.54 26.70 -5.85
CA ASN A 128 5.67 26.31 -7.26
C ASN A 128 6.65 27.20 -8.05
N PRO A 129 7.94 27.26 -7.69
CA PRO A 129 8.87 28.22 -8.27
C PRO A 129 9.09 28.04 -9.77
N ALA A 130 8.89 26.82 -10.28
CA ALA A 130 8.97 26.53 -11.71
C ALA A 130 7.68 26.89 -12.49
N GLY A 131 6.57 27.19 -11.81
CA GLY A 131 5.30 27.57 -12.44
C GLY A 131 4.67 26.45 -13.27
N ILE A 132 4.77 25.20 -12.83
CA ILE A 132 4.18 24.03 -13.51
C ILE A 132 2.72 23.92 -13.09
N GLU A 133 1.80 23.87 -14.06
CA GLU A 133 0.37 23.90 -13.80
C GLU A 133 -0.38 22.63 -14.26
N SER A 134 0.21 21.81 -15.18
CA SER A 134 -0.44 20.63 -15.70
C SER A 134 0.55 19.60 -16.25
N PHE A 135 0.09 18.37 -16.47
CA PHE A 135 0.85 17.33 -17.20
C PHE A 135 1.14 17.73 -18.65
N ASP A 136 0.22 18.42 -19.32
CA ASP A 136 0.46 18.96 -20.68
C ASP A 136 1.67 19.89 -20.69
N GLN A 137 1.69 20.85 -19.76
CA GLN A 137 2.81 21.79 -19.64
C GLN A 137 4.11 21.09 -19.22
N LEU A 138 4.04 20.13 -18.30
CA LEU A 138 5.20 19.32 -17.92
C LEU A 138 5.80 18.62 -19.13
N ALA A 139 4.96 17.98 -19.96
CA ALA A 139 5.42 17.28 -21.17
C ALA A 139 6.12 18.20 -22.17
N GLU A 140 5.61 19.42 -22.37
CA GLU A 140 6.26 20.44 -23.22
C GLU A 140 7.60 20.87 -22.64
N ARG A 141 7.68 21.10 -21.35
CA ARG A 141 8.89 21.55 -20.67
C ARG A 141 9.97 20.47 -20.59
N LEU A 142 9.59 19.20 -20.40
CA LEU A 142 10.51 18.07 -20.50
C LEU A 142 11.13 17.98 -21.90
N LYS A 143 10.32 18.17 -22.96
CA LYS A 143 10.83 18.23 -24.35
C LYS A 143 11.76 19.42 -24.59
N ALA A 144 11.56 20.53 -23.88
CA ALA A 144 12.41 21.70 -23.97
C ALA A 144 13.69 21.59 -23.12
N GLY A 145 13.78 20.63 -22.19
CA GLY A 145 14.92 20.43 -21.30
C GLY A 145 15.05 21.48 -20.20
N ASP A 146 13.94 22.11 -19.79
CA ASP A 146 13.94 23.24 -18.86
C ASP A 146 13.24 22.95 -17.52
N VAL A 147 12.99 21.66 -17.22
CA VAL A 147 12.39 21.20 -15.96
C VAL A 147 13.09 19.93 -15.47
N PHE A 148 13.27 19.84 -14.16
CA PHE A 148 13.83 18.68 -13.49
C PHE A 148 12.80 18.02 -12.60
N MET A 149 12.52 16.71 -12.79
CA MET A 149 11.47 16.02 -12.07
C MET A 149 11.96 14.77 -11.32
N ALA A 150 11.20 14.40 -10.29
CA ALA A 150 11.35 13.12 -9.59
C ALA A 150 10.23 12.14 -9.99
N MET A 151 10.59 10.86 -10.12
CA MET A 151 9.65 9.76 -10.31
C MET A 151 10.14 8.48 -9.61
N GLY A 152 9.25 7.52 -9.41
CA GLY A 152 9.65 6.18 -8.96
C GLY A 152 10.47 5.46 -10.04
N ASN A 153 11.40 4.59 -9.62
CA ASN A 153 12.08 3.70 -10.56
C ASN A 153 11.13 2.60 -11.09
N GLU A 154 11.62 1.70 -11.93
CA GLU A 154 10.84 0.64 -12.59
C GLU A 154 10.17 -0.37 -11.63
N ASP A 155 10.69 -0.52 -10.40
CA ASP A 155 10.14 -1.40 -9.37
C ASP A 155 9.04 -0.73 -8.53
N VAL A 156 8.88 0.59 -8.68
CA VAL A 156 7.90 1.38 -7.93
C VAL A 156 6.61 1.52 -8.75
N PRO A 157 5.44 1.11 -8.23
CA PRO A 157 4.19 1.21 -8.97
C PRO A 157 3.91 2.62 -9.53
N VAL A 158 4.12 3.70 -8.74
CA VAL A 158 3.93 5.07 -9.27
C VAL A 158 4.91 5.41 -10.39
N GLY A 159 6.11 4.83 -10.41
CA GLY A 159 7.05 4.93 -11.53
C GLY A 159 6.49 4.29 -12.80
N GLN A 160 5.88 3.10 -12.67
CA GLN A 160 5.23 2.43 -13.79
C GLN A 160 4.02 3.20 -14.33
N TYR A 161 3.25 3.88 -13.46
CA TYR A 161 2.20 4.81 -13.90
C TYR A 161 2.81 6.04 -14.60
N THR A 162 3.94 6.56 -14.11
CA THR A 162 4.65 7.67 -14.76
C THR A 162 5.15 7.27 -16.15
N GLN A 163 5.65 6.05 -16.34
CA GLN A 163 6.03 5.53 -17.66
C GLN A 163 4.86 5.53 -18.64
N LYS A 164 3.66 5.13 -18.21
CA LYS A 164 2.45 5.21 -19.04
C LYS A 164 2.08 6.64 -19.39
N ILE A 165 2.24 7.60 -18.45
CA ILE A 165 2.04 9.02 -18.73
C ILE A 165 3.05 9.50 -19.78
N PHE A 166 4.31 9.09 -19.70
CA PHE A 166 5.30 9.40 -20.74
C PHE A 166 4.93 8.80 -22.10
N GLU A 167 4.46 7.55 -22.15
CA GLU A 167 3.94 6.95 -23.39
C GLU A 167 2.79 7.75 -23.98
N TYR A 168 1.84 8.18 -23.14
CA TYR A 168 0.70 9.01 -23.56
C TYR A 168 1.14 10.32 -24.21
N TYR A 169 2.20 10.97 -23.70
CA TYR A 169 2.75 12.24 -24.25
C TYR A 169 3.85 12.02 -25.31
N GLY A 170 4.18 10.78 -25.63
CA GLY A 170 5.26 10.45 -26.58
C GLY A 170 6.63 10.89 -26.08
N LEU A 171 6.88 10.79 -24.77
CA LEU A 171 8.16 11.05 -24.11
C LEU A 171 8.97 9.76 -23.98
N SER A 172 10.29 9.85 -24.10
CA SER A 172 11.22 8.75 -23.86
C SER A 172 11.88 8.93 -22.49
N GLU A 173 11.55 8.07 -21.53
CA GLU A 173 12.20 8.06 -20.21
C GLU A 173 13.72 7.97 -20.32
N ALA A 174 14.21 7.09 -21.21
CA ALA A 174 15.65 6.90 -21.40
C ALA A 174 16.36 8.17 -21.92
N GLU A 175 15.73 8.92 -22.83
CA GLU A 175 16.29 10.19 -23.33
C GLU A 175 16.27 11.24 -22.21
N LEU A 176 15.17 11.41 -21.48
CA LEU A 176 15.06 12.35 -20.38
C LEU A 176 16.06 12.03 -19.25
N ALA A 177 16.28 10.76 -18.94
CA ALA A 177 17.29 10.35 -17.98
C ALA A 177 18.71 10.63 -18.46
N GLN A 178 18.99 10.41 -19.76
CA GLN A 178 20.30 10.71 -20.34
C GLN A 178 20.60 12.22 -20.34
N GLU A 179 19.59 13.05 -20.51
CA GLU A 179 19.69 14.51 -20.44
C GLU A 179 19.74 15.03 -19.00
N GLY A 180 19.57 14.16 -17.99
CA GLY A 180 19.61 14.52 -16.58
C GLY A 180 18.38 15.26 -16.09
N LEU A 181 17.24 15.11 -16.76
CA LEU A 181 15.97 15.76 -16.42
C LEU A 181 15.12 14.96 -15.43
N ILE A 182 15.53 13.73 -15.11
CA ILE A 182 14.82 12.83 -14.19
C ILE A 182 15.74 12.39 -13.08
N THR A 183 15.23 12.37 -11.86
CA THR A 183 15.79 11.62 -10.73
C THR A 183 14.81 10.56 -10.26
N TYR A 184 15.33 9.49 -9.67
CA TYR A 184 14.53 8.33 -9.26
C TYR A 184 14.48 8.18 -7.74
N GLY A 185 13.31 7.79 -7.24
CA GLY A 185 13.13 7.25 -5.89
C GLY A 185 12.98 5.74 -5.92
N SER A 186 13.48 5.05 -4.91
CA SER A 186 13.31 3.59 -4.74
C SER A 186 11.91 3.23 -4.20
N ASN A 187 11.17 4.19 -3.70
CA ASN A 187 9.76 4.13 -3.33
C ASN A 187 9.13 5.53 -3.43
N VAL A 188 7.79 5.63 -3.29
CA VAL A 188 7.08 6.90 -3.45
C VAL A 188 7.44 7.92 -2.37
N LYS A 189 7.80 7.51 -1.15
CA LYS A 189 8.19 8.44 -0.08
C LYS A 189 9.49 9.16 -0.38
N GLU A 190 10.43 8.52 -1.06
CA GLU A 190 11.64 9.18 -1.55
C GLU A 190 11.32 10.23 -2.63
N VAL A 191 10.44 9.91 -3.58
CA VAL A 191 9.98 10.87 -4.59
C VAL A 191 9.32 12.08 -3.91
N THR A 192 8.39 11.83 -2.98
CA THR A 192 7.69 12.86 -2.20
C THR A 192 8.67 13.74 -1.44
N THR A 193 9.69 13.14 -0.83
CA THR A 193 10.74 13.87 -0.09
C THR A 193 11.55 14.79 -1.01
N GLN A 194 11.91 14.34 -2.21
CA GLN A 194 12.64 15.16 -3.18
C GLN A 194 11.83 16.39 -3.59
N VAL A 195 10.52 16.25 -3.80
CA VAL A 195 9.62 17.38 -4.08
C VAL A 195 9.51 18.30 -2.87
N ALA A 196 9.26 17.76 -1.68
CA ALA A 196 9.09 18.53 -0.45
C ALA A 196 10.35 19.35 -0.09
N GLN A 197 11.54 18.85 -0.40
CA GLN A 197 12.80 19.53 -0.18
C GLN A 197 13.21 20.47 -1.32
N SER A 198 12.35 20.65 -2.34
CA SER A 198 12.67 21.45 -3.54
C SER A 198 13.97 21.02 -4.24
N SER A 199 14.30 19.72 -4.16
CA SER A 199 15.44 19.15 -4.88
C SER A 199 15.15 18.96 -6.37
N VAL A 200 13.88 19.05 -6.75
CA VAL A 200 13.33 18.98 -8.10
C VAL A 200 12.23 20.03 -8.28
N ASP A 201 11.87 20.33 -9.51
CA ASP A 201 10.81 21.28 -9.85
C ASP A 201 9.41 20.67 -9.66
N CYS A 202 9.27 19.37 -9.82
CA CYS A 202 8.02 18.61 -9.62
C CYS A 202 8.29 17.12 -9.42
N GLY A 203 7.23 16.38 -9.08
CA GLY A 203 7.27 14.94 -9.02
C GLY A 203 5.91 14.31 -9.31
N VAL A 204 5.94 13.10 -9.82
CA VAL A 204 4.74 12.27 -10.01
C VAL A 204 4.63 11.32 -8.83
N ILE A 205 3.59 11.53 -8.02
CA ILE A 205 3.30 10.80 -6.78
C ILE A 205 1.80 10.50 -6.67
N TYR A 206 1.37 9.86 -5.61
CA TYR A 206 -0.07 9.70 -5.37
C TYR A 206 -0.65 10.92 -4.63
N CYS A 207 -1.96 11.16 -4.81
CA CYS A 207 -2.64 12.27 -4.12
C CYS A 207 -2.56 12.12 -2.59
N THR A 208 -2.55 10.90 -2.08
CA THR A 208 -2.41 10.59 -0.65
C THR A 208 -1.03 10.96 -0.11
N ASP A 209 0.04 10.73 -0.86
CA ASP A 209 1.39 11.13 -0.48
C ASP A 209 1.55 12.66 -0.53
N ALA A 210 0.97 13.31 -1.53
CA ALA A 210 0.95 14.77 -1.61
C ALA A 210 0.20 15.37 -0.41
N PHE A 211 -0.96 14.81 -0.05
CA PHE A 211 -1.74 15.23 1.11
C PHE A 211 -0.96 15.08 2.40
N SER A 212 -0.38 13.90 2.66
CA SER A 212 0.38 13.61 3.88
C SER A 212 1.63 14.51 4.03
N ALA A 213 2.25 14.89 2.91
CA ALA A 213 3.42 15.76 2.90
C ALA A 213 3.07 17.28 2.82
N GLY A 214 1.79 17.63 2.72
CA GLY A 214 1.35 19.03 2.57
C GLY A 214 1.81 19.68 1.26
N LEU A 215 2.02 18.87 0.21
CA LEU A 215 2.45 19.36 -1.10
C LEU A 215 1.27 19.88 -1.92
N THR A 216 1.56 20.83 -2.81
CA THR A 216 0.59 21.32 -3.78
C THR A 216 0.47 20.35 -4.94
N VAL A 217 -0.73 19.83 -5.17
CA VAL A 217 -1.10 19.10 -6.38
C VAL A 217 -1.57 20.12 -7.42
N VAL A 218 -0.93 20.13 -8.58
CA VAL A 218 -1.30 21.04 -9.69
C VAL A 218 -2.11 20.33 -10.75
N ASP A 219 -2.03 19.01 -10.86
CA ASP A 219 -2.81 18.21 -11.81
C ASP A 219 -2.95 16.77 -11.34
N SER A 220 -3.91 16.05 -11.91
CA SER A 220 -4.14 14.61 -11.67
C SER A 220 -4.23 13.87 -12.99
N ALA A 221 -3.52 12.74 -13.07
CA ALA A 221 -3.56 11.90 -14.27
C ALA A 221 -4.96 11.29 -14.46
N THR A 222 -5.40 11.23 -15.70
CA THR A 222 -6.65 10.57 -16.07
C THR A 222 -6.44 9.06 -16.25
N ALA A 223 -7.54 8.31 -16.25
CA ALA A 223 -7.48 6.87 -16.57
C ALA A 223 -6.96 6.60 -18.00
N GLU A 224 -7.11 7.55 -18.93
CA GLU A 224 -6.56 7.45 -20.29
C GLU A 224 -5.03 7.56 -20.28
N MET A 225 -4.46 8.37 -19.38
CA MET A 225 -3.02 8.59 -19.27
C MET A 225 -2.30 7.38 -18.63
N CYS A 226 -2.85 6.79 -17.58
CA CYS A 226 -2.12 5.75 -16.82
C CYS A 226 -2.96 4.55 -16.35
N GLY A 227 -4.29 4.54 -16.60
CA GLY A 227 -5.22 3.54 -16.06
C GLY A 227 -5.66 3.85 -14.64
N GLN A 228 -6.47 2.95 -14.07
CA GLN A 228 -6.87 3.02 -12.66
C GLN A 228 -5.73 2.59 -11.75
N VAL A 229 -5.64 3.20 -10.58
CA VAL A 229 -4.65 2.89 -9.54
C VAL A 229 -5.30 2.07 -8.45
N ILE A 230 -5.25 0.76 -8.59
CA ILE A 230 -5.89 -0.19 -7.69
C ILE A 230 -4.84 -0.81 -6.76
N TYR A 231 -5.20 -0.93 -5.48
CA TYR A 231 -4.40 -1.58 -4.44
C TYR A 231 -4.99 -2.95 -4.11
N PRO A 232 -4.44 -4.02 -4.66
CA PRO A 232 -4.78 -5.39 -4.27
C PRO A 232 -4.10 -5.75 -2.95
N ALA A 233 -4.80 -6.56 -2.15
CA ALA A 233 -4.28 -7.15 -0.94
C ALA A 233 -4.58 -8.65 -0.91
N ALA A 234 -3.72 -9.44 -0.27
CA ALA A 234 -3.92 -10.88 -0.13
C ALA A 234 -3.19 -11.42 1.10
N VAL A 235 -3.75 -12.48 1.68
CA VAL A 235 -3.01 -13.35 2.61
C VAL A 235 -2.05 -14.22 1.82
N LEU A 236 -0.86 -14.48 2.36
CA LEU A 236 0.11 -15.34 1.72
C LEU A 236 0.02 -16.79 2.25
N LYS A 237 0.31 -17.77 1.39
CA LYS A 237 0.26 -19.21 1.72
C LYS A 237 1.22 -19.62 2.84
N GLY A 238 2.29 -18.85 3.06
CA GLY A 238 3.28 -19.09 4.11
C GLY A 238 2.82 -18.66 5.50
N SER A 239 1.71 -17.96 5.62
CA SER A 239 1.19 -17.49 6.91
C SER A 239 0.93 -18.66 7.85
N ALA A 240 1.42 -18.54 9.09
CA ALA A 240 1.11 -19.47 10.16
C ALA A 240 -0.29 -19.23 10.76
N HIS A 241 -0.87 -18.05 10.52
CA HIS A 241 -2.14 -17.57 11.07
C HIS A 241 -3.08 -17.05 9.97
N PRO A 242 -3.45 -17.88 8.96
CA PRO A 242 -4.19 -17.41 7.79
C PRO A 242 -5.60 -16.88 8.12
N GLU A 243 -6.25 -17.39 9.16
CA GLU A 243 -7.58 -16.93 9.58
C GLU A 243 -7.51 -15.53 10.21
N GLU A 244 -6.54 -15.29 11.08
CA GLU A 244 -6.32 -13.99 11.70
C GLU A 244 -5.80 -12.96 10.68
N ALA A 245 -4.94 -13.39 9.77
CA ALA A 245 -4.49 -12.56 8.64
C ALA A 245 -5.67 -12.14 7.76
N LYS A 246 -6.58 -13.08 7.49
CA LYS A 246 -7.80 -12.77 6.75
C LYS A 246 -8.73 -11.84 7.54
N ALA A 247 -8.86 -12.03 8.84
CA ALA A 247 -9.69 -11.14 9.69
C ALA A 247 -9.16 -9.69 9.66
N PHE A 248 -7.85 -9.49 9.71
CA PHE A 248 -7.27 -8.16 9.53
C PHE A 248 -7.49 -7.61 8.11
N LEU A 249 -7.35 -8.46 7.08
CA LEU A 249 -7.63 -8.04 5.70
C LEU A 249 -9.10 -7.62 5.52
N ASP A 250 -10.04 -8.34 6.14
CA ASP A 250 -11.46 -7.99 6.12
C ASP A 250 -11.72 -6.67 6.88
N TYR A 251 -11.03 -6.42 8.00
CA TYR A 251 -11.11 -5.18 8.75
C TYR A 251 -10.70 -3.96 7.92
N LEU A 252 -9.70 -4.10 7.03
CA LEU A 252 -9.25 -3.01 6.15
C LEU A 252 -10.35 -2.49 5.21
N THR A 253 -11.37 -3.29 4.90
CA THR A 253 -12.52 -2.90 4.08
C THR A 253 -13.74 -2.47 4.90
N GLY A 254 -13.63 -2.50 6.24
CA GLY A 254 -14.65 -2.04 7.16
C GLY A 254 -14.76 -0.51 7.25
N GLU A 255 -15.88 -0.02 7.79
CA GLU A 255 -16.21 1.40 7.84
C GLU A 255 -15.13 2.24 8.53
N GLU A 256 -14.57 1.75 9.66
CA GLU A 256 -13.57 2.48 10.45
C GLU A 256 -12.25 2.62 9.68
N ALA A 257 -11.72 1.54 9.12
CA ALA A 257 -10.49 1.58 8.32
C ALA A 257 -10.67 2.42 7.05
N MET A 258 -11.82 2.27 6.38
CA MET A 258 -12.14 3.07 5.19
C MET A 258 -12.27 4.56 5.50
N ALA A 259 -12.73 4.95 6.69
CA ALA A 259 -12.75 6.35 7.11
C ALA A 259 -11.32 6.93 7.24
N VAL A 260 -10.38 6.16 7.79
CA VAL A 260 -8.97 6.56 7.87
C VAL A 260 -8.36 6.69 6.47
N PHE A 261 -8.57 5.71 5.60
CA PHE A 261 -8.09 5.78 4.21
C PHE A 261 -8.65 6.99 3.46
N ALA A 262 -9.97 7.24 3.59
CA ALA A 262 -10.63 8.36 2.93
C ALA A 262 -10.13 9.72 3.43
N SER A 263 -9.67 9.83 4.68
CA SER A 263 -9.19 11.08 5.27
C SER A 263 -7.97 11.66 4.56
N VAL A 264 -7.19 10.80 3.87
CA VAL A 264 -6.00 11.20 3.10
C VAL A 264 -6.22 11.16 1.59
N GLY A 265 -7.39 10.71 1.12
CA GLY A 265 -7.76 10.74 -0.31
C GLY A 265 -7.83 9.40 -1.03
N PHE A 266 -7.70 8.26 -0.35
CA PHE A 266 -8.08 6.97 -0.93
C PHE A 266 -9.60 6.87 -1.09
N SER A 267 -10.04 6.04 -2.03
CA SER A 267 -11.44 5.65 -2.19
C SER A 267 -11.59 4.13 -2.19
N ALA A 268 -12.81 3.65 -1.89
CA ALA A 268 -13.14 2.25 -2.12
C ALA A 268 -13.14 1.95 -3.63
N VAL A 269 -12.84 0.73 -3.97
CA VAL A 269 -12.97 0.23 -5.35
C VAL A 269 -14.46 0.05 -5.66
N GLU A 270 -14.93 0.64 -6.78
CA GLU A 270 -16.31 0.51 -7.26
C GLU A 270 -16.55 -0.80 -8.03
#